data_5e74ec7fda292339e6f683d20cc10a6f
#
_entry.id   5e74ec7fda292339e6f683d20cc10a6f
#
_cell.length_a   1.000
_cell.length_b   1.000
_cell.length_c   1.000
_cell.angle_alpha   90.00
_cell.angle_beta   90.00
_cell.angle_gamma   90.00
#
_symmetry.space_group_name_H-M   'P 1'
#
loop_
_entity.id
_entity.type
_entity.pdbx_description
1 polymer ?
#
loop_
_entity_poly.entity_id
_entity_poly.type
_entity_poly.pdbx_seq_one_letter_code
_entity_poly.pdbx_strand_id
1 'polypeptide(L)'
;MQTNAGIITYNNRTDFVKENHRYRIDWDDSVIFPQLGAEDKVRVKTLYAKRGRIKDAQGNALAVQGKIYSVGFVPGKMDGNSVKLAAKKLGLSKEEIQKKLDQKWVTDDSFVPLIKLKEYSKDLLNVKGIIVSTETGRIYPLGEAAAHLIGYMQNGEGKAGLEKLYDEQLSGTNGLEIYIEDSNGQKKQSLAVRSQTDGKDLTTTINSSLQKAIYEQYKNDKSAHVALNPSTGEVKALVSTPSYDAQAFILGMSQKKWNVINSDQRPVSYTH
;
A
#
# COMPACT_ATOMS: atom_id res chain seq x y z
N MET A 1 -14.37 23.73 -18.44
CA MET A 1 -15.00 22.48 -17.99
C MET A 1 -14.61 22.22 -16.54
N GLN A 2 -15.59 21.98 -15.67
CA GLN A 2 -15.34 21.64 -14.25
C GLN A 2 -15.01 20.15 -14.14
N THR A 3 -13.95 19.80 -13.41
CA THR A 3 -13.54 18.42 -13.16
C THR A 3 -13.13 18.21 -11.69
N ASN A 4 -12.98 16.96 -11.26
CA ASN A 4 -12.48 16.63 -9.92
C ASN A 4 -10.99 16.99 -9.72
N ALA A 5 -10.25 17.24 -10.81
CA ALA A 5 -8.86 17.69 -10.77
C ALA A 5 -8.73 19.23 -10.88
N GLY A 6 -9.84 19.96 -11.03
CA GLY A 6 -9.88 21.40 -11.20
C GLY A 6 -10.60 21.81 -12.48
N ILE A 7 -10.49 23.09 -12.80
CA ILE A 7 -11.08 23.67 -14.01
C ILE A 7 -10.12 23.50 -15.18
N ILE A 8 -10.60 22.89 -16.27
CA ILE A 8 -9.89 22.88 -17.55
C ILE A 8 -10.42 24.05 -18.40
N THR A 9 -9.52 24.94 -18.75
CA THR A 9 -9.82 26.08 -19.64
C THR A 9 -8.95 25.97 -20.88
N TYR A 10 -9.56 26.08 -22.03
CA TYR A 10 -8.88 26.10 -23.32
C TYR A 10 -9.64 26.91 -24.32
N ASN A 11 -8.95 27.46 -25.31
CA ASN A 11 -9.53 28.07 -26.50
C ASN A 11 -9.50 27.04 -27.61
N ASN A 12 -10.63 26.79 -28.23
CA ASN A 12 -10.75 25.89 -29.35
C ASN A 12 -11.09 26.65 -30.64
N ARG A 13 -10.58 26.19 -31.75
CA ARG A 13 -10.89 26.66 -33.07
C ARG A 13 -11.37 25.45 -33.89
N THR A 14 -12.57 25.60 -34.47
CA THR A 14 -13.15 24.54 -35.28
C THR A 14 -13.61 25.11 -36.61
N ASP A 15 -13.46 24.35 -37.65
CA ASP A 15 -13.93 24.69 -38.99
C ASP A 15 -15.37 24.19 -39.23
N PHE A 16 -16.10 24.88 -40.05
CA PHE A 16 -17.45 24.51 -40.46
C PHE A 16 -17.48 24.16 -41.92
N VAL A 17 -18.05 23.02 -42.25
CA VAL A 17 -18.32 22.59 -43.61
C VAL A 17 -19.81 22.80 -43.94
N LYS A 18 -20.11 23.20 -45.15
CA LYS A 18 -21.47 23.38 -45.62
C LYS A 18 -21.94 22.14 -46.34
N GLU A 19 -22.88 21.41 -45.77
CA GLU A 19 -23.53 20.24 -46.36
C GLU A 19 -25.06 20.47 -46.42
N ASN A 20 -25.67 20.17 -47.55
CA ASN A 20 -27.11 20.26 -47.73
C ASN A 20 -27.72 21.58 -47.24
N HIS A 21 -27.09 22.71 -47.57
CA HIS A 21 -27.46 24.07 -47.17
C HIS A 21 -27.39 24.36 -45.64
N ARG A 22 -26.76 23.47 -44.86
CA ARG A 22 -26.52 23.63 -43.41
C ARG A 22 -25.03 23.62 -43.11
N TYR A 23 -24.61 24.41 -42.12
CA TYR A 23 -23.25 24.35 -41.59
C TYR A 23 -23.17 23.26 -40.53
N ARG A 24 -22.12 22.41 -40.63
CA ARG A 24 -21.76 21.43 -39.64
C ARG A 24 -20.33 21.67 -39.19
N ILE A 25 -20.03 21.30 -37.97
CA ILE A 25 -18.66 21.29 -37.45
C ILE A 25 -17.90 20.19 -38.21
N ASP A 26 -16.73 20.55 -38.76
CA ASP A 26 -15.76 19.56 -39.21
C ASP A 26 -15.15 18.93 -37.96
N TRP A 27 -15.62 17.72 -37.66
CA TRP A 27 -15.38 17.10 -36.37
C TRP A 27 -14.12 16.27 -36.40
N ASP A 28 -13.17 16.59 -35.47
CA ASP A 28 -12.09 15.73 -35.04
C ASP A 28 -11.92 15.81 -33.51
N ASP A 29 -11.00 15.02 -32.96
CA ASP A 29 -10.77 14.94 -31.53
C ASP A 29 -10.26 16.27 -30.93
N SER A 30 -9.65 17.14 -31.73
CA SER A 30 -9.18 18.47 -31.31
C SER A 30 -10.34 19.41 -30.95
N VAL A 31 -11.57 19.12 -31.40
CA VAL A 31 -12.78 19.85 -30.98
C VAL A 31 -13.06 19.64 -29.48
N ILE A 32 -12.64 18.51 -28.90
CA ILE A 32 -12.77 18.24 -27.46
C ILE A 32 -11.66 18.95 -26.69
N PHE A 33 -10.41 18.69 -27.06
CA PHE A 33 -9.23 19.37 -26.54
C PHE A 33 -8.26 19.65 -27.70
N PRO A 34 -7.77 20.89 -27.85
CA PRO A 34 -6.95 21.28 -29.01
C PRO A 34 -5.70 20.42 -29.24
N GLN A 35 -5.20 19.75 -28.21
CA GLN A 35 -4.00 18.92 -28.27
C GLN A 35 -4.30 17.42 -28.40
N LEU A 36 -5.59 17.04 -28.49
CA LEU A 36 -6.00 15.66 -28.61
C LEU A 36 -5.93 15.23 -30.09
N GLY A 37 -5.03 14.31 -30.40
CA GLY A 37 -4.94 13.68 -31.71
C GLY A 37 -5.84 12.46 -31.83
N ALA A 38 -6.05 11.96 -33.05
CA ALA A 38 -7.00 10.88 -33.37
C ALA A 38 -6.77 9.56 -32.59
N GLU A 39 -5.55 9.29 -32.14
CA GLU A 39 -5.22 8.07 -31.38
C GLU A 39 -4.86 8.36 -29.93
N ASP A 40 -4.91 9.63 -29.52
CA ASP A 40 -4.62 10.02 -28.15
C ASP A 40 -5.78 9.63 -27.21
N LYS A 41 -5.47 9.50 -25.93
CA LYS A 41 -6.46 9.14 -24.90
C LYS A 41 -6.38 10.10 -23.73
N VAL A 42 -7.53 10.54 -23.24
CA VAL A 42 -7.60 11.27 -21.98
C VAL A 42 -7.55 10.25 -20.82
N ARG A 43 -6.59 10.45 -19.93
CA ARG A 43 -6.34 9.58 -18.77
C ARG A 43 -6.49 10.32 -17.46
N VAL A 44 -6.90 9.60 -16.45
CA VAL A 44 -6.96 10.09 -15.07
C VAL A 44 -5.97 9.28 -14.22
N LYS A 45 -5.08 9.97 -13.52
CA LYS A 45 -4.10 9.37 -12.62
C LYS A 45 -4.30 9.90 -11.21
N THR A 46 -4.40 9.01 -10.24
CA THR A 46 -4.37 9.38 -8.82
C THR A 46 -2.94 9.70 -8.39
N LEU A 47 -2.75 10.86 -7.78
CA LEU A 47 -1.51 11.25 -7.13
C LEU A 47 -1.65 10.89 -5.66
N TYR A 48 -1.03 9.79 -5.25
CA TYR A 48 -1.16 9.28 -3.89
C TYR A 48 -0.43 10.15 -2.88
N ALA A 49 -1.14 10.56 -1.82
CA ALA A 49 -0.56 11.19 -0.66
C ALA A 49 0.34 10.21 0.10
N LYS A 50 1.44 10.71 0.67
CA LYS A 50 2.27 9.93 1.58
C LYS A 50 1.63 9.93 2.96
N ARG A 51 1.47 8.74 3.53
CA ARG A 51 0.95 8.63 4.90
C ARG A 51 1.98 9.11 5.91
N GLY A 52 1.57 9.92 6.88
CA GLY A 52 2.39 10.41 7.97
C GLY A 52 2.97 9.25 8.81
N ARG A 53 4.09 9.50 9.44
CA ARG A 53 4.77 8.54 10.34
C ARG A 53 4.13 8.59 11.72
N ILE A 54 4.15 7.47 12.44
CA ILE A 54 3.94 7.43 13.88
C ILE A 54 5.32 7.27 14.52
N LYS A 55 5.66 8.16 15.45
CA LYS A 55 6.96 8.25 16.10
C LYS A 55 6.83 8.13 17.62
N ASP A 56 7.87 7.60 18.24
CA ASP A 56 8.04 7.63 19.68
C ASP A 56 8.44 9.03 20.19
N ALA A 57 8.63 9.18 21.50
CA ALA A 57 9.01 10.45 22.11
C ALA A 57 10.41 10.95 21.68
N GLN A 58 11.28 10.08 21.17
CA GLN A 58 12.62 10.39 20.68
C GLN A 58 12.68 10.58 19.16
N GLY A 59 11.55 10.44 18.47
CA GLY A 59 11.48 10.56 17.02
C GLY A 59 11.73 9.26 16.24
N ASN A 60 11.95 8.12 16.93
CA ASN A 60 12.10 6.82 16.29
C ASN A 60 10.77 6.38 15.69
N ALA A 61 10.83 5.69 14.54
CA ALA A 61 9.64 5.23 13.85
C ALA A 61 8.96 4.08 14.60
N LEU A 62 7.67 4.22 14.88
CA LEU A 62 6.76 3.17 15.30
C LEU A 62 5.95 2.63 14.12
N ALA A 63 5.61 3.50 13.16
CA ALA A 63 5.06 3.14 11.87
C ALA A 63 5.56 4.11 10.80
N VAL A 64 6.08 3.59 9.67
CA VAL A 64 6.72 4.38 8.62
C VAL A 64 6.48 3.76 7.25
N GLN A 65 6.56 4.55 6.18
CA GLN A 65 6.64 4.03 4.82
C GLN A 65 8.03 3.44 4.57
N GLY A 66 8.08 2.24 4.01
CA GLY A 66 9.31 1.54 3.71
C GLY A 66 9.19 0.64 2.49
N LYS A 67 10.26 -0.03 2.16
CA LYS A 67 10.31 -0.97 1.04
C LYS A 67 9.66 -2.30 1.43
N ILE A 68 8.80 -2.80 0.57
CA ILE A 68 8.24 -4.14 0.60
C ILE A 68 8.61 -4.82 -0.72
N TYR A 69 8.92 -6.09 -0.66
CA TYR A 69 9.33 -6.89 -1.80
C TYR A 69 8.19 -7.82 -2.20
N SER A 70 7.65 -7.61 -3.41
CA SER A 70 6.71 -8.52 -4.03
C SER A 70 7.48 -9.57 -4.82
N VAL A 71 7.44 -10.80 -4.36
CA VAL A 71 8.09 -11.94 -4.99
C VAL A 71 7.07 -12.67 -5.83
N GLY A 72 7.40 -12.93 -7.09
CA GLY A 72 6.50 -13.60 -8.00
C GLY A 72 7.23 -14.36 -9.11
N PHE A 73 6.46 -15.06 -9.91
CA PHE A 73 6.94 -15.76 -11.11
C PHE A 73 6.61 -14.98 -12.37
N VAL A 74 7.47 -15.17 -13.37
CA VAL A 74 7.15 -14.94 -14.79
C VAL A 74 7.15 -16.33 -15.45
N PRO A 75 5.97 -16.87 -15.84
CA PRO A 75 5.83 -18.26 -16.27
C PRO A 75 6.77 -18.67 -17.41
N GLY A 76 6.94 -17.85 -18.44
CA GLY A 76 7.83 -18.13 -19.57
C GLY A 76 9.32 -18.24 -19.22
N LYS A 77 9.72 -17.87 -18.00
CA LYS A 77 11.11 -17.98 -17.50
C LYS A 77 11.32 -19.13 -16.52
N MET A 78 10.27 -19.91 -16.22
CA MET A 78 10.31 -21.02 -15.28
C MET A 78 10.91 -22.28 -15.90
N ASP A 79 11.32 -23.20 -15.03
CA ASP A 79 11.65 -24.59 -15.39
C ASP A 79 10.85 -25.58 -14.53
N GLY A 80 11.01 -26.88 -14.79
CA GLY A 80 10.28 -27.94 -14.09
C GLY A 80 10.54 -28.02 -12.57
N ASN A 81 11.60 -27.37 -12.07
CA ASN A 81 11.93 -27.32 -10.64
C ASN A 81 11.52 -26.01 -9.96
N SER A 82 11.15 -24.99 -10.71
CA SER A 82 10.90 -23.64 -10.20
C SER A 82 9.87 -23.61 -9.09
N VAL A 83 8.71 -24.25 -9.28
CA VAL A 83 7.64 -24.31 -8.28
C VAL A 83 8.10 -25.01 -7.01
N LYS A 84 8.82 -26.15 -7.14
CA LYS A 84 9.33 -26.91 -5.98
C LYS A 84 10.33 -26.11 -5.15
N LEU A 85 11.25 -25.42 -5.82
CA LEU A 85 12.28 -24.61 -5.15
C LEU A 85 11.66 -23.35 -4.49
N ALA A 86 10.74 -22.66 -5.18
CA ALA A 86 10.04 -21.52 -4.62
C ALA A 86 9.18 -21.91 -3.40
N ALA A 87 8.42 -22.98 -3.50
CA ALA A 87 7.62 -23.51 -2.39
C ALA A 87 8.47 -23.72 -1.14
N LYS A 88 9.63 -24.39 -1.27
CA LYS A 88 10.57 -24.64 -0.16
C LYS A 88 11.14 -23.33 0.41
N LYS A 89 11.55 -22.38 -0.44
CA LYS A 89 12.20 -21.13 -0.02
C LYS A 89 11.24 -20.10 0.57
N LEU A 90 10.00 -20.05 0.08
CA LEU A 90 8.97 -19.09 0.49
C LEU A 90 8.02 -19.64 1.57
N GLY A 91 8.12 -20.93 1.92
CA GLY A 91 7.21 -21.55 2.88
C GLY A 91 5.76 -21.65 2.38
N LEU A 92 5.57 -21.72 1.05
CA LEU A 92 4.29 -21.89 0.41
C LEU A 92 4.07 -23.35 -0.01
N SER A 93 2.80 -23.78 -0.14
CA SER A 93 2.52 -25.05 -0.75
C SER A 93 2.63 -24.95 -2.28
N LYS A 94 2.90 -26.09 -2.94
CA LYS A 94 2.93 -26.12 -4.41
C LYS A 94 1.55 -25.81 -5.01
N GLU A 95 0.52 -26.27 -4.34
CA GLU A 95 -0.88 -26.08 -4.70
C GLU A 95 -1.27 -24.58 -4.65
N GLU A 96 -0.81 -23.85 -3.63
CA GLU A 96 -1.01 -22.40 -3.54
C GLU A 96 -0.33 -21.66 -4.68
N ILE A 97 0.90 -22.05 -5.03
CA ILE A 97 1.62 -21.47 -6.16
C ILE A 97 0.90 -21.79 -7.48
N GLN A 98 0.55 -23.07 -7.68
CA GLN A 98 -0.11 -23.52 -8.91
C GLN A 98 -1.45 -22.80 -9.12
N LYS A 99 -2.27 -22.70 -8.08
CA LYS A 99 -3.54 -21.96 -8.11
C LYS A 99 -3.40 -20.51 -8.59
N LYS A 100 -2.26 -19.86 -8.27
CA LYS A 100 -1.98 -18.50 -8.75
C LYS A 100 -1.54 -18.48 -10.21
N LEU A 101 -0.77 -19.48 -10.63
CA LEU A 101 -0.32 -19.62 -12.02
C LEU A 101 -1.46 -19.97 -12.96
N ASP A 102 -2.47 -20.72 -12.51
CA ASP A 102 -3.62 -21.17 -13.31
C ASP A 102 -4.70 -20.10 -13.49
N GLN A 103 -4.47 -18.85 -13.05
CA GLN A 103 -5.45 -17.78 -13.24
C GLN A 103 -5.57 -17.40 -14.72
N LYS A 104 -6.79 -17.12 -15.19
CA LYS A 104 -7.10 -16.84 -16.60
C LYS A 104 -6.32 -15.68 -17.22
N TRP A 105 -5.85 -14.74 -16.43
CA TRP A 105 -5.09 -13.57 -16.88
C TRP A 105 -3.58 -13.84 -17.03
N VAL A 106 -3.11 -14.98 -16.56
CA VAL A 106 -1.69 -15.34 -16.57
C VAL A 106 -1.27 -15.74 -17.96
N THR A 107 -0.20 -15.10 -18.43
CA THR A 107 0.50 -15.41 -19.70
C THR A 107 1.97 -15.64 -19.39
N ASP A 108 2.75 -16.08 -20.40
CA ASP A 108 4.18 -16.33 -20.25
C ASP A 108 4.97 -15.13 -19.74
N ASP A 109 4.55 -13.91 -20.11
CA ASP A 109 5.21 -12.65 -19.72
C ASP A 109 4.60 -11.98 -18.49
N SER A 110 3.53 -12.54 -17.93
CA SER A 110 2.86 -11.97 -16.77
C SER A 110 3.71 -12.11 -15.50
N PHE A 111 3.79 -11.05 -14.70
CA PHE A 111 4.29 -11.17 -13.33
C PHE A 111 3.17 -11.68 -12.40
N VAL A 112 3.33 -12.89 -11.89
CA VAL A 112 2.37 -13.56 -11.00
C VAL A 112 2.84 -13.42 -9.55
N PRO A 113 2.28 -12.52 -8.74
CA PRO A 113 2.72 -12.30 -7.36
C PRO A 113 2.39 -13.50 -6.46
N LEU A 114 3.39 -14.04 -5.79
CA LEU A 114 3.25 -15.16 -4.86
C LEU A 114 3.08 -14.68 -3.43
N ILE A 115 4.02 -13.85 -2.96
CA ILE A 115 4.08 -13.37 -1.57
C ILE A 115 4.76 -12.01 -1.50
N LYS A 116 4.39 -11.23 -0.49
CA LYS A 116 5.10 -9.99 -0.13
C LYS A 116 5.98 -10.25 1.09
N LEU A 117 7.19 -9.70 1.08
CA LEU A 117 8.18 -9.87 2.14
C LEU A 117 8.74 -8.50 2.55
N LYS A 118 9.11 -8.36 3.83
CA LYS A 118 9.87 -7.22 4.33
C LYS A 118 11.34 -7.29 3.90
N GLU A 119 11.88 -8.49 3.84
CA GLU A 119 13.25 -8.81 3.44
C GLU A 119 13.24 -10.14 2.70
N TYR A 120 14.20 -10.39 1.82
CA TYR A 120 14.35 -11.66 1.13
C TYR A 120 15.82 -12.06 1.02
N SER A 121 16.07 -13.37 1.00
CA SER A 121 17.41 -13.90 0.73
C SER A 121 17.75 -13.81 -0.76
N LYS A 122 18.95 -13.38 -1.09
CA LYS A 122 19.44 -13.32 -2.49
C LYS A 122 19.38 -14.67 -3.21
N ASP A 123 19.47 -15.77 -2.47
CA ASP A 123 19.36 -17.14 -3.01
C ASP A 123 18.00 -17.39 -3.70
N LEU A 124 16.99 -16.59 -3.40
CA LEU A 124 15.70 -16.67 -4.05
C LEU A 124 15.78 -16.34 -5.55
N LEU A 125 16.68 -15.42 -5.91
CA LEU A 125 16.91 -15.02 -7.29
C LEU A 125 17.56 -16.11 -8.15
N ASN A 126 18.10 -17.18 -7.53
CA ASN A 126 18.63 -18.35 -8.24
C ASN A 126 17.51 -19.31 -8.73
N VAL A 127 16.27 -19.08 -8.32
CA VAL A 127 15.12 -19.87 -8.81
C VAL A 127 14.67 -19.29 -10.14
N LYS A 128 14.72 -20.07 -11.21
CA LYS A 128 14.32 -19.62 -12.54
C LYS A 128 12.86 -19.13 -12.54
N GLY A 129 12.65 -18.02 -13.22
CA GLY A 129 11.34 -17.37 -13.30
C GLY A 129 10.96 -16.52 -12.09
N ILE A 130 11.68 -16.58 -10.96
CA ILE A 130 11.47 -15.67 -9.84
C ILE A 130 11.91 -14.26 -10.22
N ILE A 131 11.02 -13.31 -9.99
CA ILE A 131 11.30 -11.87 -10.04
C ILE A 131 10.90 -11.27 -8.69
N VAL A 132 11.69 -10.31 -8.22
CA VAL A 132 11.41 -9.53 -7.02
C VAL A 132 11.22 -8.08 -7.45
N SER A 133 10.02 -7.56 -7.29
CA SER A 133 9.72 -6.14 -7.48
C SER A 133 9.67 -5.42 -6.13
N THR A 134 10.03 -4.15 -6.12
CA THR A 134 9.98 -3.32 -4.91
C THR A 134 8.75 -2.43 -4.97
N GLU A 135 7.99 -2.40 -3.90
CA GLU A 135 6.88 -1.48 -3.70
C GLU A 135 7.03 -0.75 -2.36
N THR A 136 6.33 0.38 -2.23
CA THR A 136 6.26 1.11 -0.95
C THR A 136 5.08 0.59 -0.15
N GLY A 137 5.34 0.26 1.12
CA GLY A 137 4.29 -0.17 2.05
C GLY A 137 4.54 0.31 3.48
N ARG A 138 3.57 0.08 4.35
CA ARG A 138 3.68 0.43 5.76
C ARG A 138 4.56 -0.59 6.50
N ILE A 139 5.51 -0.10 7.28
CA ILE A 139 6.42 -0.91 8.10
C ILE A 139 6.20 -0.57 9.56
N TYR A 140 6.15 -1.60 10.40
CA TYR A 140 6.01 -1.54 11.85
C TYR A 140 7.31 -2.05 12.51
N PRO A 141 8.28 -1.16 12.84
CA PRO A 141 9.61 -1.57 13.29
C PRO A 141 9.63 -2.38 14.59
N LEU A 142 8.68 -2.11 15.50
CA LEU A 142 8.59 -2.85 16.76
C LEU A 142 7.81 -4.17 16.64
N GLY A 143 7.21 -4.47 15.47
CA GLY A 143 6.45 -5.71 15.26
C GLY A 143 5.39 -5.93 16.33
N GLU A 144 5.37 -7.13 16.90
CA GLU A 144 4.41 -7.54 17.92
C GLU A 144 4.46 -6.71 19.20
N ALA A 145 5.64 -6.14 19.55
CA ALA A 145 5.80 -5.37 20.78
C ALA A 145 4.91 -4.12 20.85
N ALA A 146 4.45 -3.61 19.72
CA ALA A 146 3.60 -2.41 19.67
C ALA A 146 2.29 -2.63 18.87
N ALA A 147 1.99 -3.86 18.45
CA ALA A 147 0.88 -4.12 17.52
C ALA A 147 -0.48 -3.68 18.08
N HIS A 148 -0.77 -3.94 19.35
CA HIS A 148 -2.03 -3.51 19.97
C HIS A 148 -2.15 -1.99 20.09
N LEU A 149 -1.04 -1.29 20.35
CA LEU A 149 -1.01 0.16 20.45
C LEU A 149 -1.10 0.83 19.08
N ILE A 150 -0.21 0.45 18.17
CA ILE A 150 -0.11 1.07 16.85
C ILE A 150 -1.25 0.63 15.95
N GLY A 151 -1.67 -0.64 16.05
CA GLY A 151 -2.64 -1.24 15.15
C GLY A 151 -2.03 -1.59 13.80
N TYR A 152 -2.86 -1.60 12.78
CA TYR A 152 -2.45 -1.94 11.42
C TYR A 152 -3.31 -1.22 10.39
N MET A 153 -2.80 -1.19 9.16
CA MET A 153 -3.52 -0.74 7.96
C MET A 153 -3.97 -1.92 7.11
N GLN A 154 -5.07 -1.72 6.40
CA GLN A 154 -5.52 -2.62 5.33
C GLN A 154 -6.24 -1.79 4.27
N ASN A 155 -5.95 -2.06 3.00
CA ASN A 155 -6.56 -1.36 1.85
C ASN A 155 -6.42 0.18 1.91
N GLY A 156 -5.30 0.68 2.44
CA GLY A 156 -5.03 2.11 2.52
C GLY A 156 -5.60 2.83 3.74
N GLU A 157 -6.37 2.15 4.60
CA GLU A 157 -7.02 2.71 5.79
C GLU A 157 -6.48 2.09 7.08
N GLY A 158 -6.44 2.87 8.14
CA GLY A 158 -6.15 2.39 9.50
C GLY A 158 -7.34 1.57 10.05
N LYS A 159 -7.08 0.34 10.49
CA LYS A 159 -8.13 -0.58 10.96
C LYS A 159 -8.15 -0.79 12.47
N ALA A 160 -7.05 -0.52 13.15
CA ALA A 160 -6.92 -0.67 14.60
C ALA A 160 -5.92 0.33 15.18
N GLY A 161 -5.89 0.49 16.50
CA GLY A 161 -4.92 1.26 17.27
C GLY A 161 -4.80 2.72 16.82
N LEU A 162 -3.60 3.27 16.96
CA LEU A 162 -3.30 4.65 16.55
C LEU A 162 -3.44 4.86 15.04
N GLU A 163 -3.20 3.85 14.22
CA GLU A 163 -3.43 3.91 12.78
C GLU A 163 -4.89 4.23 12.45
N LYS A 164 -5.85 3.66 13.18
CA LYS A 164 -7.28 3.94 13.01
C LYS A 164 -7.68 5.26 13.66
N LEU A 165 -7.23 5.49 14.90
CA LEU A 165 -7.65 6.66 15.67
C LEU A 165 -7.23 7.97 15.00
N TYR A 166 -6.07 7.99 14.34
CA TYR A 166 -5.50 9.14 13.66
C TYR A 166 -5.48 8.97 12.14
N ASP A 167 -6.37 8.14 11.58
CA ASP A 167 -6.35 7.82 10.15
C ASP A 167 -6.48 9.07 9.28
N GLU A 168 -7.40 9.97 9.58
CA GLU A 168 -7.62 11.22 8.86
C GLU A 168 -6.38 12.11 8.84
N GLN A 169 -5.69 12.25 10.00
CA GLN A 169 -4.46 13.03 10.09
C GLN A 169 -3.31 12.37 9.30
N LEU A 170 -3.20 11.04 9.41
CA LEU A 170 -2.10 10.27 8.84
C LEU A 170 -2.23 10.07 7.33
N SER A 171 -3.44 9.88 6.78
CA SER A 171 -3.64 9.52 5.38
C SER A 171 -3.38 10.65 4.40
N GLY A 172 -3.62 11.91 4.82
CA GLY A 172 -3.59 13.05 3.90
C GLY A 172 -4.72 13.01 2.88
N THR A 173 -4.54 13.70 1.77
CA THR A 173 -5.54 13.77 0.70
C THR A 173 -4.89 13.48 -0.64
N ASN A 174 -5.40 12.50 -1.37
CA ASN A 174 -4.91 12.18 -2.70
C ASN A 174 -5.23 13.30 -3.69
N GLY A 175 -4.28 13.55 -4.59
CA GLY A 175 -4.45 14.40 -5.73
C GLY A 175 -4.98 13.65 -6.95
N LEU A 176 -5.22 14.38 -8.02
CA LEU A 176 -5.68 13.87 -9.31
C LEU A 176 -5.00 14.62 -10.43
N GLU A 177 -4.59 13.91 -11.45
CA GLU A 177 -4.10 14.48 -12.69
C GLU A 177 -4.95 13.96 -13.85
N ILE A 178 -5.44 14.87 -14.71
CA ILE A 178 -6.05 14.54 -15.99
C ILE A 178 -5.05 14.94 -17.05
N TYR A 179 -4.71 14.02 -17.95
CA TYR A 179 -3.68 14.22 -18.97
C TYR A 179 -4.04 13.53 -20.28
N ILE A 180 -3.39 13.97 -21.36
CA ILE A 180 -3.44 13.33 -22.68
C ILE A 180 -2.26 12.36 -22.75
N GLU A 181 -2.54 11.12 -23.14
CA GLU A 181 -1.61 10.03 -23.43
C GLU A 181 -1.61 9.74 -24.91
N ASP A 182 -0.44 9.67 -25.54
CA ASP A 182 -0.30 9.32 -26.96
C ASP A 182 -0.50 7.82 -27.24
N SER A 183 -0.47 7.43 -28.50
CA SER A 183 -0.58 6.03 -28.96
C SER A 183 0.50 5.10 -28.40
N ASN A 184 1.65 5.65 -27.97
CA ASN A 184 2.76 4.90 -27.38
C ASN A 184 2.64 4.78 -25.86
N GLY A 185 1.57 5.28 -25.26
CA GLY A 185 1.38 5.30 -23.81
C GLY A 185 2.20 6.37 -23.07
N GLN A 186 2.75 7.37 -23.81
CA GLN A 186 3.49 8.46 -23.21
C GLN A 186 2.58 9.65 -22.91
N LYS A 187 2.82 10.27 -21.75
CA LYS A 187 2.11 11.48 -21.37
C LYS A 187 2.53 12.65 -22.28
N LYS A 188 1.57 13.21 -22.96
CA LYS A 188 1.73 14.33 -23.90
C LYS A 188 1.56 15.67 -23.17
N GLN A 189 0.47 15.84 -22.42
CA GLN A 189 0.15 17.08 -21.72
C GLN A 189 -0.77 16.84 -20.53
N SER A 190 -0.56 17.58 -19.41
CA SER A 190 -1.54 17.66 -18.32
C SER A 190 -2.61 18.70 -18.65
N LEU A 191 -3.86 18.31 -18.49
CA LEU A 191 -5.03 19.17 -18.68
C LEU A 191 -5.48 19.86 -17.39
N ALA A 192 -5.44 19.10 -16.28
CA ALA A 192 -5.72 19.62 -14.93
C ALA A 192 -4.95 18.79 -13.90
N VAL A 193 -4.51 19.46 -12.83
CA VAL A 193 -3.80 18.83 -11.72
C VAL A 193 -4.31 19.41 -10.41
N ARG A 194 -4.80 18.52 -9.54
CA ARG A 194 -4.99 18.80 -8.12
C ARG A 194 -3.92 18.06 -7.37
N SER A 195 -2.96 18.77 -6.80
CA SER A 195 -1.87 18.16 -6.03
C SER A 195 -2.39 17.39 -4.81
N GLN A 196 -1.68 16.34 -4.45
CA GLN A 196 -1.91 15.65 -3.19
C GLN A 196 -1.42 16.51 -2.00
N THR A 197 -2.00 16.26 -0.85
CA THR A 197 -1.53 16.79 0.44
C THR A 197 -1.11 15.61 1.30
N ASP A 198 0.18 15.52 1.64
CA ASP A 198 0.70 14.44 2.46
C ASP A 198 0.11 14.48 3.88
N GLY A 199 -0.02 13.32 4.49
CA GLY A 199 -0.46 13.17 5.88
C GLY A 199 0.57 13.73 6.85
N LYS A 200 0.09 14.14 8.03
CA LYS A 200 0.93 14.69 9.09
C LYS A 200 1.46 13.58 9.99
N ASP A 201 2.71 13.73 10.42
CA ASP A 201 3.31 12.83 11.41
C ASP A 201 2.59 12.93 12.77
N LEU A 202 2.52 11.81 13.47
CA LEU A 202 2.04 11.70 14.84
C LEU A 202 3.23 11.38 15.75
N THR A 203 3.52 12.24 16.74
CA THR A 203 4.50 11.95 17.78
C THR A 203 3.79 11.55 19.05
N THR A 204 4.20 10.43 19.62
CA THR A 204 3.65 9.86 20.86
C THR A 204 4.58 10.13 22.04
N THR A 205 4.12 9.87 23.25
CA THR A 205 4.93 9.91 24.48
C THR A 205 5.65 8.59 24.78
N ILE A 206 5.46 7.59 23.93
CA ILE A 206 6.00 6.23 24.07
C ILE A 206 7.54 6.25 24.00
N ASN A 207 8.16 5.43 24.84
CA ASN A 207 9.56 5.06 24.75
C ASN A 207 9.65 3.67 24.09
N SER A 208 10.13 3.62 22.86
CA SER A 208 10.16 2.38 22.08
C SER A 208 11.06 1.29 22.69
N SER A 209 12.15 1.69 23.34
CA SER A 209 13.05 0.75 24.03
C SER A 209 12.36 0.12 25.23
N LEU A 210 11.66 0.91 26.06
CA LEU A 210 10.90 0.43 27.19
C LEU A 210 9.73 -0.47 26.74
N GLN A 211 8.99 -0.05 25.70
CA GLN A 211 7.92 -0.82 25.09
C GLN A 211 8.41 -2.22 24.68
N LYS A 212 9.55 -2.28 23.99
CA LYS A 212 10.16 -3.54 23.54
C LYS A 212 10.64 -4.38 24.73
N ALA A 213 11.29 -3.79 25.72
CA ALA A 213 11.81 -4.51 26.90
C ALA A 213 10.67 -5.17 27.69
N ILE A 214 9.56 -4.46 27.93
CA ILE A 214 8.39 -5.03 28.61
C ILE A 214 7.80 -6.17 27.77
N TYR A 215 7.64 -5.96 26.45
CA TYR A 215 7.12 -7.03 25.58
C TYR A 215 8.00 -8.30 25.63
N GLU A 216 9.30 -8.16 25.48
CA GLU A 216 10.23 -9.34 25.50
C GLU A 216 10.16 -10.09 26.84
N GLN A 217 9.98 -9.40 27.94
CA GLN A 217 9.86 -9.99 29.27
C GLN A 217 8.57 -10.81 29.44
N TYR A 218 7.44 -10.31 28.88
CA TYR A 218 6.11 -10.87 29.14
C TYR A 218 5.43 -11.48 27.92
N LYS A 219 6.11 -11.63 26.79
CA LYS A 219 5.51 -12.10 25.53
C LYS A 219 4.86 -13.48 25.59
N ASN A 220 5.25 -14.30 26.55
CA ASN A 220 4.69 -15.64 26.77
C ASN A 220 3.52 -15.64 27.79
N ASP A 221 3.29 -14.53 28.47
CA ASP A 221 2.26 -14.40 29.48
C ASP A 221 0.96 -13.84 28.89
N LYS A 222 -0.13 -14.01 29.58
CA LYS A 222 -1.38 -13.30 29.34
C LYS A 222 -1.45 -12.09 30.24
N SER A 223 -1.05 -10.89 29.75
CA SER A 223 -0.90 -9.72 30.60
C SER A 223 -1.07 -8.40 29.83
N ALA A 224 -1.35 -7.34 30.58
CA ALA A 224 -1.34 -5.96 30.10
C ALA A 224 -0.48 -5.10 31.02
N HIS A 225 0.40 -4.31 30.44
CA HIS A 225 1.34 -3.46 31.17
C HIS A 225 1.24 -2.02 30.70
N VAL A 226 1.19 -1.11 31.66
CA VAL A 226 1.20 0.34 31.44
C VAL A 226 2.31 0.95 32.26
N ALA A 227 3.19 1.73 31.63
CA ALA A 227 4.19 2.54 32.30
C ALA A 227 3.84 4.02 32.12
N LEU A 228 3.72 4.74 33.22
CA LEU A 228 3.38 6.15 33.27
C LEU A 228 4.51 6.96 33.93
N ASN A 229 4.68 8.19 33.46
CA ASN A 229 5.44 9.19 34.19
C ASN A 229 4.53 9.79 35.28
N PRO A 230 4.84 9.59 36.55
CA PRO A 230 3.93 10.03 37.64
C PRO A 230 3.80 11.56 37.75
N SER A 231 4.80 12.30 37.26
CA SER A 231 4.79 13.77 37.35
C SER A 231 4.05 14.44 36.19
N THR A 232 4.05 13.80 34.97
CA THR A 232 3.46 14.41 33.76
C THR A 232 2.21 13.69 33.28
N GLY A 233 1.96 12.47 33.77
CA GLY A 233 0.87 11.61 33.31
C GLY A 233 1.14 10.98 31.94
N GLU A 234 2.30 11.22 31.33
CA GLU A 234 2.63 10.67 30.00
C GLU A 234 2.73 9.15 30.04
N VAL A 235 2.12 8.48 29.05
CA VAL A 235 2.24 7.04 28.86
C VAL A 235 3.58 6.75 28.17
N LYS A 236 4.47 6.03 28.84
CA LYS A 236 5.80 5.66 28.33
C LYS A 236 5.84 4.28 27.68
N ALA A 237 4.96 3.37 28.10
CA ALA A 237 4.76 2.09 27.44
C ALA A 237 3.34 1.59 27.65
N LEU A 238 2.86 0.82 26.66
CA LEU A 238 1.52 0.23 26.66
C LEU A 238 1.59 -1.12 25.92
N VAL A 239 1.71 -2.21 26.67
CA VAL A 239 1.96 -3.55 26.14
C VAL A 239 0.81 -4.48 26.51
N SER A 240 0.35 -5.25 25.55
CA SER A 240 -0.60 -6.34 25.74
C SER A 240 -0.07 -7.61 25.13
N THR A 241 -0.17 -8.73 25.87
CA THR A 241 0.29 -10.05 25.47
C THR A 241 -0.78 -11.13 25.72
N PRO A 242 -0.86 -12.17 24.89
CA PRO A 242 -0.13 -12.37 23.65
C PRO A 242 -0.46 -11.30 22.58
N SER A 243 0.47 -11.10 21.65
CA SER A 243 0.34 -10.10 20.60
C SER A 243 0.23 -10.75 19.21
N TYR A 244 0.15 -9.94 18.17
CA TYR A 244 0.06 -10.37 16.79
C TYR A 244 1.04 -9.60 15.90
N ASP A 245 1.39 -10.19 14.76
CA ASP A 245 2.22 -9.51 13.76
C ASP A 245 1.39 -8.55 12.90
N ALA A 246 1.43 -7.25 13.24
CA ALA A 246 0.77 -6.20 12.48
C ALA A 246 1.28 -6.10 11.02
N GLN A 247 2.54 -6.49 10.77
CA GLN A 247 3.13 -6.48 9.44
C GLN A 247 2.46 -7.49 8.51
N ALA A 248 1.94 -8.60 9.03
CA ALA A 248 1.26 -9.62 8.24
C ALA A 248 0.03 -9.09 7.50
N PHE A 249 -0.65 -8.07 8.03
CA PHE A 249 -1.79 -7.45 7.34
C PHE A 249 -1.36 -6.68 6.08
N ILE A 250 -0.15 -6.13 6.08
CA ILE A 250 0.43 -5.42 4.92
C ILE A 250 0.98 -6.41 3.88
N LEU A 251 1.63 -7.48 4.36
CA LEU A 251 2.28 -8.47 3.49
C LEU A 251 1.30 -9.47 2.88
N GLY A 252 0.07 -9.51 3.38
CA GLY A 252 -0.95 -10.48 3.02
C GLY A 252 -1.02 -11.62 4.01
N MET A 253 -2.12 -11.68 4.73
CA MET A 253 -2.38 -12.73 5.72
C MET A 253 -3.26 -13.81 5.13
N SER A 254 -2.92 -15.09 5.36
CA SER A 254 -3.82 -16.18 4.99
C SER A 254 -5.08 -16.18 5.85
N GLN A 255 -6.21 -16.64 5.30
CA GLN A 255 -7.48 -16.75 6.06
C GLN A 255 -7.33 -17.60 7.33
N LYS A 256 -6.48 -18.63 7.27
CA LYS A 256 -6.18 -19.47 8.44
C LYS A 256 -5.51 -18.68 9.57
N LYS A 257 -4.51 -17.85 9.25
CA LYS A 257 -3.84 -16.98 10.25
C LYS A 257 -4.80 -15.93 10.80
N TRP A 258 -5.61 -15.32 9.92
CA TRP A 258 -6.65 -14.39 10.34
C TRP A 258 -7.62 -15.01 11.35
N ASN A 259 -8.14 -16.20 11.04
CA ASN A 259 -9.08 -16.90 11.92
C ASN A 259 -8.45 -17.20 13.29
N VAL A 260 -7.16 -17.58 13.33
CA VAL A 260 -6.46 -17.80 14.60
C VAL A 260 -6.38 -16.52 15.43
N ILE A 261 -6.01 -15.39 14.83
CA ILE A 261 -5.92 -14.11 15.54
C ILE A 261 -7.31 -13.68 16.03
N ASN A 262 -8.34 -13.80 15.18
CA ASN A 262 -9.67 -13.33 15.48
C ASN A 262 -10.41 -14.22 16.51
N SER A 263 -10.03 -15.49 16.61
CA SER A 263 -10.59 -16.44 17.60
C SER A 263 -9.80 -16.49 18.91
N ASP A 264 -8.63 -15.86 18.96
CA ASP A 264 -7.82 -15.85 20.17
C ASP A 264 -8.38 -14.85 21.20
N GLN A 265 -9.00 -15.38 22.24
CA GLN A 265 -9.56 -14.58 23.34
C GLN A 265 -8.53 -14.27 24.44
N ARG A 266 -7.27 -14.68 24.28
CA ARG A 266 -6.22 -14.49 25.28
C ARG A 266 -5.68 -13.07 25.39
N PRO A 267 -5.61 -12.25 24.32
CA PRO A 267 -5.08 -10.89 24.45
C PRO A 267 -5.85 -10.10 25.49
N VAL A 268 -5.14 -9.53 26.43
CA VAL A 268 -5.70 -8.60 27.42
C VAL A 268 -5.65 -7.21 26.80
N SER A 269 -6.81 -6.65 26.48
CA SER A 269 -6.92 -5.30 25.96
C SER A 269 -7.27 -4.32 27.06
N TYR A 270 -6.53 -3.25 27.17
CA TYR A 270 -6.86 -2.10 28.04
C TYR A 270 -7.73 -1.06 27.30
N THR A 271 -8.19 -1.37 26.10
CA THR A 271 -9.05 -0.50 25.28
C THR A 271 -10.53 -0.85 25.38
N HIS A 272 -10.88 -1.76 26.27
CA HIS A 272 -12.27 -2.12 26.59
C HIS A 272 -12.64 -1.64 27.98
#